data_f78e0a3f85b238ff6c047b24f3b57a59
#
_entry.id   f78e0a3f85b238ff6c047b24f3b57a59
#
_cell.length_a   1.000
_cell.length_b   1.000
_cell.length_c   1.000
_cell.angle_alpha   90.00
_cell.angle_beta   90.00
_cell.angle_gamma   90.00
#
_symmetry.space_group_name_H-M   'P 1'
#
loop_
_entity.id
_entity.type
_entity.pdbx_description
1 polymer ?
#
loop_
_entity_poly.entity_id
_entity_poly.type
_entity_poly.pdbx_seq_one_letter_code
_entity_poly.pdbx_strand_id
1 'polypeptide(L)'
;TILFLFLAATTVFVVAQSQWAQYNRYAAQNDSISSRPKAVLMGNSITDGWAAKRPEFFKTHDFIGRGISGQVTSQMLCRFQADVIALKPKMVIIMAGTNDIALNNGYISHEHILQNLQSMCELAKYNKIRPILCSILPAATFGWRPELTPAEDIKRLNKMIKAYAKANK
;
A
#
# COMPACT_ATOMS: atom_id res chain seq x y z
N THR A 1 8.42 -8.20 -41.47
CA THR A 1 7.33 -8.78 -40.65
C THR A 1 7.81 -9.15 -39.26
N ILE A 2 9.01 -9.72 -39.08
CA ILE A 2 9.58 -10.11 -37.79
C ILE A 2 9.90 -8.88 -36.91
N LEU A 3 10.38 -7.78 -37.52
CA LEU A 3 10.71 -6.54 -36.80
C LEU A 3 9.46 -5.87 -36.19
N PHE A 4 8.31 -5.91 -36.90
CA PHE A 4 7.05 -5.36 -36.38
C PHE A 4 6.46 -6.19 -35.23
N LEU A 5 6.59 -7.50 -35.26
CA LEU A 5 6.17 -8.38 -34.15
C LEU A 5 7.04 -8.17 -32.88
N PHE A 6 8.34 -7.91 -33.05
CA PHE A 6 9.23 -7.61 -31.92
C PHE A 6 8.92 -6.26 -31.28
N LEU A 7 8.57 -5.24 -32.08
CA LEU A 7 8.20 -3.92 -31.59
C LEU A 7 6.85 -3.95 -30.81
N ALA A 8 5.87 -4.70 -31.32
CA ALA A 8 4.58 -4.87 -30.65
C ALA A 8 4.71 -5.64 -29.34
N ALA A 9 5.54 -6.68 -29.28
CA ALA A 9 5.78 -7.45 -28.06
C ALA A 9 6.51 -6.62 -26.97
N THR A 10 7.47 -5.79 -27.35
CA THR A 10 8.19 -4.90 -26.41
C THR A 10 7.27 -3.81 -25.86
N THR A 11 6.38 -3.26 -26.69
CA THR A 11 5.43 -2.21 -26.26
C THR A 11 4.42 -2.78 -25.25
N VAL A 12 3.89 -3.97 -25.47
CA VAL A 12 2.95 -4.65 -24.55
C VAL A 12 3.67 -4.98 -23.23
N PHE A 13 4.92 -5.41 -23.25
CA PHE A 13 5.68 -5.73 -22.06
C PHE A 13 5.95 -4.49 -21.19
N VAL A 14 6.32 -3.36 -21.79
CA VAL A 14 6.54 -2.08 -21.10
C VAL A 14 5.24 -1.56 -20.47
N VAL A 15 4.11 -1.65 -21.15
CA VAL A 15 2.81 -1.24 -20.59
C VAL A 15 2.40 -2.12 -19.41
N ALA A 16 2.59 -3.44 -19.51
CA ALA A 16 2.30 -4.36 -18.39
C ALA A 16 3.18 -4.07 -17.17
N GLN A 17 4.45 -3.79 -17.36
CA GLN A 17 5.39 -3.49 -16.29
C GLN A 17 5.10 -2.13 -15.62
N SER A 18 4.70 -1.11 -16.39
CA SER A 18 4.34 0.21 -15.86
C SER A 18 3.06 0.20 -15.02
N GLN A 19 2.18 -0.80 -15.22
CA GLN A 19 0.92 -0.95 -14.49
C GLN A 19 1.02 -1.79 -13.22
N TRP A 20 2.14 -2.50 -12.97
CA TRP A 20 2.26 -3.42 -11.84
C TRP A 20 2.00 -2.75 -10.49
N ALA A 21 2.58 -1.58 -10.22
CA ALA A 21 2.34 -0.81 -9.00
C ALA A 21 1.22 0.23 -9.15
N GLN A 22 0.62 0.36 -10.33
CA GLN A 22 -0.46 1.31 -10.65
C GLN A 22 -0.11 2.76 -10.31
N TYR A 23 1.08 3.21 -10.70
CA TYR A 23 1.60 4.57 -10.40
C TYR A 23 0.65 5.70 -10.80
N ASN A 24 -0.14 5.51 -11.88
CA ASN A 24 -1.02 6.54 -12.40
C ASN A 24 -2.41 6.55 -11.74
N ARG A 25 -2.69 5.60 -10.83
CA ARG A 25 -4.02 5.46 -10.21
C ARG A 25 -4.50 6.77 -9.56
N TYR A 26 -3.60 7.49 -8.93
CA TYR A 26 -3.89 8.71 -8.20
C TYR A 26 -3.21 9.97 -8.77
N ALA A 27 -2.54 9.89 -9.93
CA ALA A 27 -1.74 11.00 -10.47
C ALA A 27 -2.55 12.30 -10.58
N ALA A 28 -3.68 12.29 -11.30
CA ALA A 28 -4.51 13.49 -11.44
C ALA A 28 -5.06 14.03 -10.12
N GLN A 29 -5.38 13.13 -9.17
CA GLN A 29 -5.80 13.55 -7.83
C GLN A 29 -4.64 14.15 -7.04
N ASN A 30 -3.44 13.58 -7.14
CA ASN A 30 -2.25 14.10 -6.48
C ASN A 30 -1.92 15.51 -6.97
N ASP A 31 -2.02 15.76 -8.28
CA ASP A 31 -1.78 17.06 -8.90
C ASP A 31 -2.80 18.13 -8.46
N SER A 32 -4.01 17.73 -8.07
CA SER A 32 -5.06 18.64 -7.62
C SER A 32 -4.94 19.03 -6.14
N ILE A 33 -4.05 18.41 -5.36
CA ILE A 33 -3.88 18.69 -3.94
C ILE A 33 -3.04 19.94 -3.76
N SER A 34 -3.67 21.04 -3.35
CA SER A 34 -3.05 22.35 -3.16
C SER A 34 -2.62 22.65 -1.72
N SER A 35 -3.09 21.87 -0.75
CA SER A 35 -2.81 22.07 0.68
C SER A 35 -2.18 20.83 1.30
N ARG A 36 -1.43 21.02 2.39
CA ARG A 36 -0.81 19.94 3.15
C ARG A 36 -1.88 19.15 3.92
N PRO A 37 -2.20 17.88 3.57
CA PRO A 37 -3.23 17.13 4.24
C PRO A 37 -2.81 16.72 5.66
N LYS A 38 -3.81 16.52 6.54
CA LYS A 38 -3.56 16.04 7.90
C LYS A 38 -3.05 14.60 7.88
N ALA A 39 -3.64 13.73 7.06
CA ALA A 39 -3.18 12.36 6.92
C ALA A 39 -3.39 11.80 5.51
N VAL A 40 -2.47 10.94 5.09
CA VAL A 40 -2.68 10.00 3.99
C VAL A 40 -2.89 8.61 4.57
N LEU A 41 -3.93 7.90 4.12
CA LEU A 41 -4.19 6.51 4.44
C LEU A 41 -3.69 5.64 3.28
N MET A 42 -2.53 5.02 3.47
CA MET A 42 -1.92 4.10 2.51
C MET A 42 -2.39 2.68 2.81
N GLY A 43 -2.88 1.97 1.79
CA GLY A 43 -3.38 0.61 2.00
C GLY A 43 -3.89 -0.09 0.74
N ASN A 44 -4.66 -1.14 0.97
CA ASN A 44 -5.26 -2.00 -0.04
C ASN A 44 -6.77 -1.72 -0.25
N SER A 45 -7.55 -2.77 -0.61
CA SER A 45 -8.99 -2.70 -0.82
C SER A 45 -9.77 -2.17 0.39
N ILE A 46 -9.31 -2.39 1.62
CA ILE A 46 -9.98 -1.91 2.83
C ILE A 46 -9.92 -0.37 2.86
N THR A 47 -8.76 0.19 2.61
CA THR A 47 -8.56 1.64 2.54
C THR A 47 -9.25 2.26 1.31
N ASP A 48 -9.18 1.61 0.16
CA ASP A 48 -9.85 2.00 -1.09
C ASP A 48 -11.38 2.06 -0.89
N GLY A 49 -11.96 0.97 -0.39
CA GLY A 49 -13.38 0.88 -0.10
C GLY A 49 -13.86 1.84 0.99
N TRP A 50 -13.03 2.10 2.01
CA TRP A 50 -13.39 3.07 3.05
C TRP A 50 -13.44 4.49 2.49
N ALA A 51 -12.43 4.90 1.73
CA ALA A 51 -12.42 6.22 1.10
C ALA A 51 -13.61 6.42 0.14
N ALA A 52 -13.94 5.38 -0.66
CA ALA A 52 -15.06 5.42 -1.59
C ALA A 52 -16.43 5.48 -0.89
N LYS A 53 -16.62 4.74 0.21
CA LYS A 53 -17.90 4.64 0.93
C LYS A 53 -18.14 5.77 1.92
N ARG A 54 -17.11 6.48 2.35
CA ARG A 54 -17.20 7.51 3.40
C ARG A 54 -16.45 8.80 2.99
N PRO A 55 -16.69 9.36 1.80
CA PRO A 55 -15.95 10.52 1.29
C PRO A 55 -16.04 11.72 2.21
N GLU A 56 -17.20 11.97 2.84
CA GLU A 56 -17.39 13.09 3.77
C GLU A 56 -16.52 12.93 5.03
N PHE A 57 -16.31 11.71 5.51
CA PHE A 57 -15.40 11.47 6.63
C PHE A 57 -13.98 11.90 6.28
N PHE A 58 -13.50 11.51 5.11
CA PHE A 58 -12.16 11.87 4.63
C PHE A 58 -12.02 13.39 4.47
N LYS A 59 -13.01 14.03 3.84
CA LYS A 59 -13.05 15.49 3.65
C LYS A 59 -13.07 16.26 4.99
N THR A 60 -13.96 15.89 5.92
CA THR A 60 -14.10 16.56 7.20
C THR A 60 -12.85 16.45 8.08
N HIS A 61 -12.09 15.35 7.97
CA HIS A 61 -10.89 15.13 8.75
C HIS A 61 -9.60 15.57 8.03
N ASP A 62 -9.70 16.08 6.82
CA ASP A 62 -8.55 16.41 5.96
C ASP A 62 -7.66 15.17 5.73
N PHE A 63 -8.30 14.04 5.41
CA PHE A 63 -7.66 12.77 5.11
C PHE A 63 -7.72 12.48 3.62
N ILE A 64 -6.67 11.84 3.10
CA ILE A 64 -6.57 11.40 1.71
C ILE A 64 -6.42 9.89 1.67
N GLY A 65 -7.35 9.21 0.99
CA GLY A 65 -7.28 7.77 0.74
C GLY A 65 -6.33 7.46 -0.41
N ARG A 66 -5.38 6.57 -0.17
CA ARG A 66 -4.44 6.03 -1.17
C ARG A 66 -4.41 4.51 -1.09
N GLY A 67 -5.61 3.92 -0.98
CA GLY A 67 -5.82 2.48 -1.08
C GLY A 67 -5.91 2.02 -2.53
N ILE A 68 -5.34 0.86 -2.85
CA ILE A 68 -5.55 0.19 -4.15
C ILE A 68 -5.87 -1.27 -3.89
N SER A 69 -7.04 -1.71 -4.36
CA SER A 69 -7.52 -3.08 -4.15
C SER A 69 -6.54 -4.12 -4.68
N GLY A 70 -6.30 -5.18 -3.90
CA GLY A 70 -5.42 -6.29 -4.26
C GLY A 70 -3.92 -6.05 -4.06
N GLN A 71 -3.48 -4.83 -3.80
CA GLN A 71 -2.05 -4.53 -3.67
C GLN A 71 -1.40 -5.15 -2.45
N VAL A 72 -0.14 -5.55 -2.64
CA VAL A 72 0.80 -6.05 -1.65
C VAL A 72 1.77 -4.93 -1.21
N THR A 73 2.52 -5.17 -0.14
CA THR A 73 3.42 -4.15 0.45
C THR A 73 4.51 -3.65 -0.50
N SER A 74 5.06 -4.49 -1.36
CA SER A 74 6.06 -4.09 -2.37
C SER A 74 5.50 -3.10 -3.40
N GLN A 75 4.26 -3.30 -3.86
CA GLN A 75 3.59 -2.37 -4.77
C GLN A 75 3.31 -1.03 -4.10
N MET A 76 2.89 -1.05 -2.84
CA MET A 76 2.67 0.18 -2.05
C MET A 76 3.96 0.95 -1.85
N LEU A 77 5.08 0.27 -1.55
CA LEU A 77 6.40 0.89 -1.40
C LEU A 77 6.84 1.58 -2.71
N CYS A 78 6.63 0.95 -3.86
CA CYS A 78 6.98 1.55 -5.15
C CYS A 78 6.28 2.90 -5.42
N ARG A 79 4.99 3.03 -5.06
CA ARG A 79 4.22 4.27 -5.27
C ARG A 79 4.23 5.22 -4.07
N PHE A 80 4.94 4.88 -3.00
CA PHE A 80 4.93 5.65 -1.75
C PHE A 80 5.44 7.07 -1.92
N GLN A 81 6.44 7.27 -2.80
CA GLN A 81 6.96 8.59 -3.12
C GLN A 81 5.88 9.52 -3.70
N ALA A 82 5.14 9.05 -4.72
CA ALA A 82 4.13 9.86 -5.40
C ALA A 82 2.87 10.07 -4.56
N ASP A 83 2.41 9.01 -3.88
CA ASP A 83 1.11 8.98 -3.22
C ASP A 83 1.13 9.44 -1.75
N VAL A 84 2.33 9.57 -1.17
CA VAL A 84 2.50 10.00 0.23
C VAL A 84 3.51 11.12 0.36
N ILE A 85 4.76 10.89 -0.04
CA ILE A 85 5.85 11.84 0.24
C ILE A 85 5.64 13.16 -0.49
N ALA A 86 5.27 13.11 -1.78
CA ALA A 86 5.02 14.31 -2.58
C ALA A 86 3.88 15.18 -2.05
N LEU A 87 2.88 14.57 -1.39
CA LEU A 87 1.75 15.27 -0.78
C LEU A 87 2.09 15.94 0.55
N LYS A 88 3.25 15.62 1.13
CA LYS A 88 3.76 16.21 2.38
C LYS A 88 2.75 16.20 3.54
N PRO A 89 2.02 15.10 3.82
CA PRO A 89 1.03 15.09 4.90
C PRO A 89 1.68 15.28 6.27
N LYS A 90 0.88 15.59 7.31
CA LYS A 90 1.41 15.60 8.69
C LYS A 90 1.70 14.18 9.18
N MET A 91 0.89 13.19 8.73
CA MET A 91 1.06 11.78 9.07
C MET A 91 0.66 10.86 7.91
N VAL A 92 1.16 9.63 7.94
CA VAL A 92 0.69 8.55 7.08
C VAL A 92 0.25 7.38 7.95
N ILE A 93 -0.95 6.85 7.65
CA ILE A 93 -1.50 5.65 8.30
C ILE A 93 -1.37 4.52 7.30
N ILE A 94 -0.60 3.48 7.64
CA ILE A 94 -0.28 2.36 6.76
C ILE A 94 -0.98 1.11 7.28
N MET A 95 -1.91 0.56 6.48
CA MET A 95 -2.58 -0.71 6.74
C MET A 95 -2.35 -1.65 5.55
N ALA A 96 -1.40 -2.56 5.69
CA ALA A 96 -0.91 -3.42 4.62
C ALA A 96 -0.42 -4.78 5.15
N GLY A 97 -0.27 -5.76 4.25
CA GLY A 97 0.21 -7.11 4.56
C GLY A 97 -0.84 -8.22 4.38
N THR A 98 -2.13 -7.90 4.36
CA THR A 98 -3.21 -8.89 4.14
C THR A 98 -3.03 -9.62 2.81
N ASN A 99 -2.79 -8.88 1.73
CA ASN A 99 -2.66 -9.44 0.39
C ASN A 99 -1.32 -10.15 0.16
N ASP A 100 -0.30 -9.78 0.93
CA ASP A 100 0.98 -10.49 0.99
C ASP A 100 0.78 -11.89 1.57
N ILE A 101 0.09 -12.00 2.72
CA ILE A 101 -0.29 -13.28 3.34
C ILE A 101 -1.22 -14.09 2.43
N ALA A 102 -2.10 -13.42 1.69
CA ALA A 102 -2.98 -14.05 0.70
C ALA A 102 -2.26 -14.46 -0.59
N LEU A 103 -0.94 -14.26 -0.69
CA LEU A 103 -0.10 -14.61 -1.84
C LEU A 103 -0.58 -13.98 -3.16
N ASN A 104 -1.18 -12.78 -3.12
CA ASN A 104 -1.75 -12.11 -4.30
C ASN A 104 -0.70 -11.80 -5.38
N ASN A 105 0.56 -11.68 -4.99
CA ASN A 105 1.68 -11.46 -5.91
C ASN A 105 2.79 -12.52 -5.73
N GLY A 106 2.40 -13.75 -5.41
CA GLY A 106 3.31 -14.83 -5.08
C GLY A 106 3.78 -14.81 -3.63
N TYR A 107 4.67 -15.77 -3.28
CA TYR A 107 5.19 -15.91 -1.94
C TYR A 107 6.15 -14.78 -1.56
N ILE A 108 6.00 -14.29 -0.34
CA ILE A 108 6.93 -13.36 0.33
C ILE A 108 7.01 -13.73 1.81
N SER A 109 8.20 -13.70 2.41
CA SER A 109 8.35 -13.99 3.83
C SER A 109 7.81 -12.86 4.72
N HIS A 110 7.44 -13.18 5.96
CA HIS A 110 6.99 -12.18 6.93
C HIS A 110 8.07 -11.09 7.18
N GLU A 111 9.33 -11.50 7.16
CA GLU A 111 10.48 -10.60 7.31
C GLU A 111 10.54 -9.57 6.17
N HIS A 112 10.33 -10.00 4.92
CA HIS A 112 10.32 -9.09 3.77
C HIS A 112 9.06 -8.21 3.75
N ILE A 113 7.90 -8.72 4.18
CA ILE A 113 6.70 -7.88 4.38
C ILE A 113 7.01 -6.77 5.40
N LEU A 114 7.62 -7.14 6.54
CA LEU A 114 8.01 -6.16 7.56
C LEU A 114 9.03 -5.16 7.01
N GLN A 115 10.04 -5.59 6.26
CA GLN A 115 11.04 -4.70 5.64
C GLN A 115 10.40 -3.66 4.71
N ASN A 116 9.40 -4.04 3.91
CA ASN A 116 8.65 -3.08 3.10
C ASN A 116 7.93 -2.03 3.96
N LEU A 117 7.31 -2.46 5.07
CA LEU A 117 6.66 -1.55 6.02
C LEU A 117 7.68 -0.64 6.72
N GLN A 118 8.83 -1.16 7.10
CA GLN A 118 9.93 -0.40 7.69
C GLN A 118 10.43 0.68 6.73
N SER A 119 10.69 0.31 5.47
CA SER A 119 11.15 1.24 4.43
C SER A 119 10.15 2.39 4.23
N MET A 120 8.84 2.09 4.20
CA MET A 120 7.81 3.15 4.12
C MET A 120 7.84 4.06 5.36
N CYS A 121 8.03 3.51 6.56
CA CYS A 121 8.14 4.30 7.79
C CYS A 121 9.40 5.18 7.79
N GLU A 122 10.53 4.65 7.36
CA GLU A 122 11.80 5.37 7.29
C GLU A 122 11.75 6.51 6.27
N LEU A 123 11.18 6.25 5.07
CA LEU A 123 10.93 7.29 4.07
C LEU A 123 10.02 8.39 4.62
N ALA A 124 8.94 8.03 5.33
CA ALA A 124 8.06 8.99 5.97
C ALA A 124 8.80 9.85 7.00
N LYS A 125 9.53 9.22 7.94
CA LYS A 125 10.29 9.92 8.98
C LYS A 125 11.35 10.85 8.40
N TYR A 126 12.10 10.40 7.39
CA TYR A 126 13.10 11.22 6.70
C TYR A 126 12.47 12.50 6.12
N ASN A 127 11.24 12.40 5.63
CA ASN A 127 10.47 13.52 5.08
C ASN A 127 9.61 14.26 6.12
N LYS A 128 9.86 14.06 7.43
CA LYS A 128 9.14 14.71 8.55
C LYS A 128 7.63 14.41 8.54
N ILE A 129 7.25 13.24 8.05
CA ILE A 129 5.89 12.70 8.08
C ILE A 129 5.83 11.65 9.18
N ARG A 130 4.88 11.77 10.10
CA ARG A 130 4.69 10.80 11.19
C ARG A 130 4.06 9.51 10.66
N PRO A 131 4.76 8.36 10.65
CA PRO A 131 4.16 7.09 10.27
C PRO A 131 3.35 6.49 11.42
N ILE A 132 2.23 5.85 11.08
CA ILE A 132 1.39 5.05 11.98
C ILE A 132 1.15 3.71 11.29
N LEU A 133 1.64 2.63 11.88
CA LEU A 133 1.38 1.28 11.40
C LEU A 133 0.12 0.71 12.05
N CYS A 134 -0.80 0.20 11.23
CA CYS A 134 -1.94 -0.57 11.68
C CYS A 134 -1.60 -2.06 11.73
N SER A 135 -2.23 -2.78 12.66
CA SER A 135 -2.26 -4.24 12.63
C SER A 135 -3.10 -4.73 11.45
N ILE A 136 -2.73 -5.87 10.88
CA ILE A 136 -3.56 -6.59 9.91
C ILE A 136 -4.79 -7.12 10.65
N LEU A 137 -5.96 -6.97 10.05
CA LEU A 137 -7.22 -7.44 10.62
C LEU A 137 -7.23 -8.99 10.72
N PRO A 138 -7.80 -9.55 11.77
CA PRO A 138 -7.89 -11.00 11.92
C PRO A 138 -8.80 -11.60 10.82
N ALA A 139 -8.38 -12.74 10.29
CA ALA A 139 -9.16 -13.51 9.33
C ALA A 139 -8.92 -15.01 9.55
N ALA A 140 -9.98 -15.81 9.52
CA ALA A 140 -9.89 -17.26 9.56
C ALA A 140 -9.58 -17.82 8.16
N THR A 141 -10.10 -17.16 7.13
CA THR A 141 -9.87 -17.47 5.71
C THR A 141 -10.00 -16.19 4.89
N PHE A 142 -9.57 -16.23 3.64
CA PHE A 142 -9.82 -15.15 2.66
C PHE A 142 -10.84 -15.64 1.63
N GLY A 143 -11.92 -14.87 1.40
CA GLY A 143 -12.97 -15.27 0.46
C GLY A 143 -12.49 -15.50 -0.98
N TRP A 144 -11.37 -14.88 -1.37
CA TRP A 144 -10.73 -15.05 -2.68
C TRP A 144 -9.56 -16.06 -2.67
N ARG A 145 -9.24 -16.63 -1.50
CA ARG A 145 -8.21 -17.65 -1.27
C ARG A 145 -8.69 -18.63 -0.18
N PRO A 146 -9.78 -19.35 -0.42
CA PRO A 146 -10.40 -20.20 0.60
C PRO A 146 -9.51 -21.37 1.07
N GLU A 147 -8.50 -21.72 0.27
CA GLU A 147 -7.50 -22.75 0.60
C GLU A 147 -6.48 -22.32 1.66
N LEU A 148 -6.39 -21.01 1.96
CA LEU A 148 -5.43 -20.48 2.93
C LEU A 148 -6.07 -20.36 4.33
N THR A 149 -5.26 -20.65 5.36
CA THR A 149 -5.61 -20.50 6.78
C THR A 149 -4.73 -19.43 7.44
N PRO A 150 -4.99 -18.13 7.18
CA PRO A 150 -4.05 -17.04 7.45
C PRO A 150 -3.92 -16.63 8.92
N ALA A 151 -4.73 -17.19 9.84
CA ALA A 151 -4.86 -16.71 11.21
C ALA A 151 -3.51 -16.64 11.97
N GLU A 152 -2.68 -17.68 11.87
CA GLU A 152 -1.39 -17.73 12.55
C GLU A 152 -0.34 -16.81 11.90
N ASP A 153 -0.33 -16.72 10.56
CA ASP A 153 0.53 -15.80 9.81
C ASP A 153 0.22 -14.35 10.17
N ILE A 154 -1.07 -14.01 10.27
CA ILE A 154 -1.53 -12.68 10.70
C ILE A 154 -1.05 -12.38 12.12
N LYS A 155 -1.21 -13.32 13.06
CA LYS A 155 -0.73 -13.13 14.45
C LYS A 155 0.77 -12.92 14.50
N ARG A 156 1.54 -13.76 13.77
CA ARG A 156 3.00 -13.67 13.71
C ARG A 156 3.45 -12.33 13.16
N LEU A 157 2.93 -11.91 12.01
CA LEU A 157 3.29 -10.65 11.38
C LEU A 157 2.86 -9.44 12.25
N ASN A 158 1.68 -9.47 12.87
CA ASN A 158 1.24 -8.43 13.80
C ASN A 158 2.15 -8.30 15.02
N LYS A 159 2.68 -9.42 15.55
CA LYS A 159 3.68 -9.40 16.63
C LYS A 159 4.96 -8.68 16.18
N MET A 160 5.42 -8.94 14.96
CA MET A 160 6.61 -8.30 14.39
C MET A 160 6.37 -6.80 14.15
N ILE A 161 5.23 -6.41 13.57
CA ILE A 161 4.83 -5.01 13.37
C ILE A 161 4.79 -4.26 14.71
N LYS A 162 4.17 -4.85 15.73
CA LYS A 162 4.08 -4.27 17.07
C LYS A 162 5.46 -4.08 17.72
N ALA A 163 6.34 -5.06 17.57
CA ALA A 163 7.72 -4.98 18.09
C ALA A 163 8.51 -3.85 17.44
N TYR A 164 8.45 -3.75 16.12
CA TYR A 164 9.07 -2.67 15.37
C TYR A 164 8.53 -1.29 15.77
N ALA A 165 7.20 -1.13 15.79
CA ALA A 165 6.56 0.14 16.16
C ALA A 165 6.93 0.58 17.58
N LYS A 166 7.05 -0.38 18.54
CA LYS A 166 7.49 -0.10 19.93
C LYS A 166 8.94 0.37 20.00
N ALA A 167 9.82 -0.23 19.22
CA ALA A 167 11.25 0.08 19.21
C ALA A 167 11.56 1.41 18.49
N ASN A 168 10.65 1.90 17.64
CA ASN A 168 10.87 3.06 16.75
C ASN A 168 9.88 4.22 16.98
N LYS A 169 9.45 4.42 18.23
CA LYS A 169 8.55 5.52 18.65
C LYS A 169 9.14 6.90 18.37
#